data_648837cbe321dd9d7e8393b1c906fe15
#
_entry.id   648837cbe321dd9d7e8393b1c906fe15
#
_cell.length_a   1.000
_cell.length_b   1.000
_cell.length_c   1.000
_cell.angle_alpha   90.00
_cell.angle_beta   90.00
_cell.angle_gamma   90.00
#
_symmetry.space_group_name_H-M   'P 1'
#
loop_
_entity.id
_entity.type
_entity.pdbx_description
1 polymer ?
#
loop_
_entity_poly.entity_id
_entity_poly.type
_entity_poly.pdbx_seq_one_letter_code
_entity_poly.pdbx_strand_id
1 'polypeptide(L)'
;NYFCLTRYAGAYYYYLFDKQNGNFVMKFLRGSVDLKNNIIIFLDDSKNDEIILYDLMTQKKYKIDKYIKYGKYGSNTYWENFKIIDVTEEKYFILFFGNYNENGDEIPQYFFIKK
;
A
#
# COMPACT_ATOMS: atom_id res chain seq x y z
N ASN A 1 5.01 17.50 0.25
CA ASN A 1 5.86 16.61 -0.55
C ASN A 1 6.76 15.78 0.34
N TYR A 2 6.97 14.54 -0.07
CA TYR A 2 7.68 13.55 0.72
C TYR A 2 8.73 12.84 -0.11
N PHE A 3 9.73 12.25 0.55
CA PHE A 3 10.62 11.28 -0.08
C PHE A 3 10.72 10.04 0.79
N CYS A 4 11.00 8.93 0.13
CA CYS A 4 11.08 7.64 0.78
C CYS A 4 12.45 7.00 0.53
N LEU A 5 13.10 6.59 1.59
CA LEU A 5 14.31 5.78 1.51
C LEU A 5 13.96 4.33 1.78
N THR A 6 14.51 3.44 0.98
CA THR A 6 14.31 2.01 1.13
C THR A 6 15.60 1.36 1.59
N ARG A 7 15.51 0.52 2.61
CA ARG A 7 16.65 -0.24 3.12
C ARG A 7 16.27 -1.72 3.21
N TYR A 8 17.16 -2.58 2.75
CA TYR A 8 17.02 -4.02 2.92
C TYR A 8 17.84 -4.49 4.13
N ALA A 9 17.17 -5.17 5.07
CA ALA A 9 17.79 -5.79 6.23
C ALA A 9 16.99 -7.03 6.62
N GLY A 10 17.05 -8.10 5.78
CA GLY A 10 16.18 -9.27 5.88
C GLY A 10 14.79 -9.06 5.33
N ALA A 11 14.36 -7.82 5.18
CA ALA A 11 13.13 -7.38 4.55
C ALA A 11 13.32 -5.93 4.08
N TYR A 12 12.43 -5.45 3.23
CA TYR A 12 12.46 -4.05 2.80
C TYR A 12 11.78 -3.17 3.83
N TYR A 13 12.55 -2.22 4.38
CA TYR A 13 12.08 -1.18 5.27
C TYR A 13 11.98 0.13 4.50
N TYR A 14 10.90 0.86 4.72
CA TYR A 14 10.62 2.15 4.10
C TYR A 14 10.67 3.22 5.17
N TYR A 15 11.42 4.28 4.88
CA TYR A 15 11.56 5.44 5.76
C TYR A 15 11.04 6.67 5.01
N LEU A 16 9.97 7.24 5.49
CA LEU A 16 9.32 8.39 4.89
C LEU A 16 9.73 9.67 5.59
N PHE A 17 10.10 10.67 4.80
CA PHE A 17 10.52 11.98 5.29
C PHE A 17 9.74 13.08 4.60
N ASP A 18 9.47 14.15 5.34
CA ASP A 18 8.93 15.37 4.78
C ASP A 18 10.03 16.10 4.02
N LYS A 19 9.80 16.38 2.75
CA LYS A 19 10.77 17.02 1.87
C LYS A 19 11.02 18.48 2.22
N GLN A 20 10.04 19.14 2.83
CA GLN A 20 10.09 20.55 3.15
C GLN A 20 11.04 20.86 4.31
N ASN A 21 11.07 20.01 5.33
CA ASN A 21 11.85 20.24 6.54
C ASN A 21 12.85 19.11 6.86
N GLY A 22 12.84 18.01 6.08
CA GLY A 22 13.71 16.86 6.31
C GLY A 22 13.30 15.99 7.50
N ASN A 23 12.18 16.27 8.13
CA ASN A 23 11.76 15.54 9.31
C ASN A 23 11.29 14.12 8.97
N PHE A 24 11.64 13.18 9.83
CA PHE A 24 11.15 11.81 9.76
C PHE A 24 9.64 11.77 10.05
N VAL A 25 8.90 11.09 9.17
CA VAL A 25 7.43 10.96 9.29
C VAL A 25 7.06 9.59 9.84
N MET A 26 7.49 8.52 9.16
CA MET A 26 7.18 7.17 9.60
C MET A 26 8.11 6.14 8.96
N LYS A 27 8.19 5.00 9.62
CA LYS A 27 8.84 3.78 9.14
C LYS A 27 7.78 2.71 8.97
N PHE A 28 7.84 1.97 7.89
CA PHE A 28 6.95 0.84 7.70
C PHE A 28 7.66 -0.28 6.96
N LEU A 29 7.15 -1.47 7.15
CA LEU A 29 7.64 -2.70 6.55
C LEU A 29 6.61 -3.15 5.52
N ARG A 30 7.08 -3.63 4.38
CA ARG A 30 6.21 -4.25 3.37
C ARG A 30 5.08 -3.32 2.94
N GLY A 31 5.39 -2.39 2.08
CA GLY A 31 4.41 -1.44 1.61
C GLY A 31 4.54 -1.09 0.16
N SER A 32 3.53 -0.43 -0.36
CA SER A 32 3.53 0.21 -1.67
C SER A 32 3.47 1.72 -1.46
N VAL A 33 4.28 2.44 -2.19
CA VAL A 33 4.41 3.89 -2.04
C VAL A 33 4.06 4.56 -3.35
N ASP A 34 3.11 5.48 -3.30
CA ASP A 34 2.75 6.34 -4.42
C ASP A 34 2.92 7.80 -4.00
N LEU A 35 4.11 8.33 -4.19
CA LEU A 35 4.43 9.70 -3.81
C LEU A 35 3.81 10.75 -4.74
N LYS A 36 3.40 10.37 -5.94
CA LYS A 36 2.69 11.26 -6.85
C LYS A 36 1.35 11.68 -6.25
N ASN A 37 0.66 10.74 -5.63
CA ASN A 37 -0.62 10.98 -4.98
C ASN A 37 -0.52 11.13 -3.46
N ASN A 38 0.69 11.09 -2.90
CA ASN A 38 0.95 11.15 -1.46
C ASN A 38 0.20 10.08 -0.66
N ILE A 39 0.21 8.86 -1.17
CA ILE A 39 -0.49 7.74 -0.59
C ILE A 39 0.49 6.58 -0.38
N ILE A 40 0.38 5.94 0.76
CA ILE A 40 1.09 4.69 1.04
C ILE A 40 0.10 3.61 1.46
N ILE A 41 0.42 2.37 1.08
CA ILE A 41 -0.32 1.19 1.51
C ILE A 41 0.68 0.29 2.23
N PHE A 42 0.40 -0.10 3.45
CA PHE A 42 1.31 -0.90 4.24
C PHE A 42 0.58 -1.87 5.15
N LEU A 43 1.31 -2.87 5.61
CA LEU A 43 0.83 -3.83 6.60
C LEU A 43 1.11 -3.26 7.99
N ASP A 44 0.06 -3.09 8.79
CA ASP A 44 0.20 -2.69 10.19
C ASP A 44 0.24 -3.93 11.06
N ASP A 45 1.43 -4.42 11.35
CA ASP A 45 1.67 -5.63 12.14
C ASP A 45 1.36 -5.43 13.63
N SER A 46 1.27 -4.18 14.09
CA SER A 46 0.85 -3.86 15.46
C SER A 46 -0.66 -4.03 15.68
N LYS A 47 -1.44 -4.20 14.59
CA LYS A 47 -2.90 -4.30 14.59
C LYS A 47 -3.40 -5.53 13.83
N ASN A 48 -2.96 -6.72 14.22
CA ASN A 48 -3.40 -7.98 13.61
C ASN A 48 -3.20 -8.04 12.08
N ASP A 49 -2.08 -7.52 11.61
CA ASP A 49 -1.71 -7.54 10.18
C ASP A 49 -2.77 -6.89 9.29
N GLU A 50 -3.32 -5.78 9.73
CA GLU A 50 -4.24 -4.99 8.91
C GLU A 50 -3.51 -4.29 7.76
N ILE A 51 -4.12 -4.28 6.59
CA ILE A 51 -3.62 -3.52 5.45
C ILE A 51 -4.24 -2.14 5.50
N ILE A 52 -3.38 -1.12 5.52
CA ILE A 52 -3.79 0.27 5.71
C ILE A 52 -3.41 1.07 4.47
N LEU A 53 -4.36 1.84 3.94
CA LEU A 53 -4.09 2.95 3.05
C LEU A 53 -3.99 4.22 3.88
N TYR A 54 -2.87 4.90 3.80
CA TYR A 54 -2.62 6.15 4.49
C TYR A 54 -2.51 7.29 3.48
N ASP A 55 -3.43 8.24 3.56
CA ASP A 55 -3.39 9.48 2.77
C ASP A 55 -2.59 10.52 3.55
N LEU A 56 -1.40 10.85 3.05
CA LEU A 56 -0.48 11.77 3.73
C LEU A 56 -0.97 13.21 3.71
N MET A 57 -1.79 13.58 2.72
CA MET A 57 -2.32 14.95 2.62
C MET A 57 -3.41 15.22 3.65
N THR A 58 -4.31 14.27 3.83
CA THR A 58 -5.43 14.40 4.78
C THR A 58 -5.13 13.80 6.14
N GLN A 59 -4.05 13.01 6.25
CA GLN A 59 -3.66 12.24 7.44
C GLN A 59 -4.74 11.22 7.87
N LYS A 60 -5.54 10.76 6.93
CA LYS A 60 -6.56 9.73 7.17
C LYS A 60 -6.02 8.35 6.81
N LYS A 61 -6.43 7.37 7.59
CA LYS A 61 -6.10 5.96 7.40
C LYS A 61 -7.37 5.17 7.09
N TYR A 62 -7.25 4.24 6.15
CA TYR A 62 -8.35 3.40 5.69
C TYR A 62 -7.92 1.94 5.75
N LYS A 63 -8.74 1.10 6.34
CA LYS A 63 -8.52 -0.34 6.38
C LYS A 63 -9.03 -0.97 5.09
N ILE A 64 -8.22 -1.79 4.41
CA ILE A 64 -8.55 -2.35 3.10
C ILE A 64 -8.59 -3.87 3.04
N ASP A 65 -8.33 -4.57 4.12
CA ASP A 65 -8.28 -6.04 4.17
C ASP A 65 -9.57 -6.72 3.69
N LYS A 66 -10.73 -6.14 3.97
CA LYS A 66 -12.04 -6.69 3.59
C LYS A 66 -12.30 -6.68 2.08
N TYR A 67 -11.50 -5.94 1.31
CA TYR A 67 -11.68 -5.83 -0.14
C TYR A 67 -10.77 -6.79 -0.92
N ILE A 68 -9.88 -7.49 -0.23
CA ILE A 68 -8.85 -8.31 -0.87
C ILE A 68 -9.28 -9.76 -0.84
N LYS A 69 -9.30 -10.37 -2.01
CA LYS A 69 -9.54 -11.80 -2.17
C LYS A 69 -8.23 -12.47 -2.56
N TYR A 70 -7.81 -13.42 -1.74
CA TYR A 70 -6.63 -14.21 -2.03
C TYR A 70 -7.07 -15.50 -2.68
N GLY A 71 -6.53 -15.77 -3.86
CA GLY A 71 -6.69 -17.04 -4.49
C GLY A 71 -5.80 -18.09 -3.81
N LYS A 72 -6.08 -19.36 -4.10
CA LYS A 72 -5.27 -20.50 -3.64
C LYS A 72 -3.78 -20.34 -3.96
N TYR A 73 -3.48 -19.64 -5.05
CA TYR A 73 -2.12 -19.43 -5.56
C TYR A 73 -1.63 -17.99 -5.32
N GLY A 74 -2.27 -17.28 -4.42
CA GLY A 74 -1.90 -15.90 -4.10
C GLY A 74 -0.52 -15.77 -3.46
N SER A 75 0.11 -14.61 -3.63
CA SER A 75 1.40 -14.29 -3.05
C SER A 75 1.28 -13.93 -1.56
N ASN A 76 2.25 -14.36 -0.76
CA ASN A 76 2.37 -13.94 0.65
C ASN A 76 2.89 -12.50 0.80
N THR A 77 3.31 -11.87 -0.30
CA THR A 77 3.82 -10.49 -0.32
C THR A 77 2.87 -9.52 -1.00
N TYR A 78 1.60 -9.80 -0.92
CA TYR A 78 0.53 -9.07 -1.61
C TYR A 78 0.46 -7.58 -1.27
N TRP A 79 0.88 -7.19 -0.09
CA TRP A 79 0.88 -5.78 0.34
C TRP A 79 1.84 -4.90 -0.47
N GLU A 80 2.80 -5.49 -1.16
CA GLU A 80 3.73 -4.79 -2.04
C GLU A 80 3.21 -4.66 -3.47
N ASN A 81 2.07 -5.28 -3.77
CA ASN A 81 1.52 -5.38 -5.11
C ASN A 81 0.34 -4.43 -5.35
N PHE A 82 0.16 -3.46 -4.50
CA PHE A 82 -0.87 -2.44 -4.67
C PHE A 82 -0.37 -1.31 -5.56
N LYS A 83 -1.26 -0.82 -6.40
CA LYS A 83 -1.01 0.35 -7.22
C LYS A 83 -2.22 1.27 -7.19
N ILE A 84 -2.01 2.52 -6.87
CA ILE A 84 -3.05 3.54 -7.00
C ILE A 84 -3.16 3.90 -8.47
N ILE A 85 -4.31 3.67 -9.07
CA ILE A 85 -4.54 3.92 -10.48
C ILE A 85 -5.29 5.23 -10.72
N ASP A 86 -6.08 5.66 -9.74
CA ASP A 86 -6.77 6.93 -9.81
C ASP A 86 -7.16 7.42 -8.42
N VAL A 87 -7.23 8.73 -8.26
CA VAL A 87 -7.68 9.39 -7.03
C VAL A 87 -8.65 10.48 -7.40
N THR A 88 -9.85 10.40 -6.85
CA THR A 88 -10.86 11.45 -6.96
C THR A 88 -11.08 12.12 -5.61
N GLU A 89 -11.91 13.16 -5.56
CA GLU A 89 -12.28 13.79 -4.29
C GLU A 89 -13.02 12.83 -3.36
N GLU A 90 -13.67 11.81 -3.92
CA GLU A 90 -14.53 10.90 -3.17
C GLU A 90 -13.95 9.51 -2.96
N LYS A 91 -13.02 9.08 -3.83
CA LYS A 91 -12.56 7.68 -3.86
C LYS A 91 -11.10 7.54 -4.24
N TYR A 92 -10.49 6.46 -3.73
CA TYR A 92 -9.23 5.92 -4.23
C TYR A 92 -9.52 4.69 -5.06
N PHE A 93 -9.04 4.65 -6.29
CA PHE A 93 -9.14 3.46 -7.14
C PHE A 93 -7.81 2.72 -7.11
N ILE A 94 -7.87 1.45 -6.80
CA ILE A 94 -6.70 0.63 -6.47
C ILE A 94 -6.71 -0.62 -7.33
N LEU A 95 -5.52 -0.97 -7.80
CA LEU A 95 -5.25 -2.22 -8.47
C LEU A 95 -4.35 -3.08 -7.57
N PHE A 96 -4.72 -4.31 -7.40
CA PHE A 96 -3.92 -5.30 -6.67
C PHE A 96 -3.45 -6.39 -7.62
N PHE A 97 -2.14 -6.63 -7.60
CA PHE A 97 -1.48 -7.71 -8.33
C PHE A 97 -0.96 -8.73 -7.32
N GLY A 98 -1.54 -9.81 -7.09
CA GLY A 98 -1.06 -10.78 -6.11
C GLY A 98 -1.90 -12.03 -6.13
N ASN A 99 -2.84 -12.06 -7.06
CA ASN A 99 -3.69 -13.21 -7.27
C ASN A 99 -3.30 -13.89 -8.59
N TYR A 100 -3.15 -15.21 -8.56
CA TYR A 100 -2.76 -16.02 -9.71
C TYR A 100 -3.73 -17.17 -9.86
N ASN A 101 -4.02 -17.56 -11.10
CA ASN A 101 -4.77 -18.77 -11.38
C ASN A 101 -3.88 -20.02 -11.32
N GLU A 102 -4.46 -21.20 -11.54
CA GLU A 102 -3.73 -22.48 -11.49
C GLU A 102 -2.64 -22.61 -12.58
N ASN A 103 -2.76 -21.83 -13.66
CA ASN A 103 -1.78 -21.82 -14.76
C ASN A 103 -0.64 -20.83 -14.49
N GLY A 104 -0.64 -20.11 -13.37
CA GLY A 104 0.35 -19.12 -13.03
C GLY A 104 0.10 -17.76 -13.68
N ASP A 105 -1.05 -17.56 -14.32
CA ASP A 105 -1.43 -16.26 -14.89
C ASP A 105 -1.90 -15.31 -13.79
N GLU A 106 -1.45 -14.07 -13.84
CA GLU A 106 -1.86 -13.03 -12.90
C GLU A 106 -3.29 -12.59 -13.16
N ILE A 107 -4.07 -12.53 -12.09
CA ILE A 107 -5.46 -12.06 -12.12
C ILE A 107 -5.52 -10.75 -11.33
N PRO A 108 -5.51 -9.58 -11.99
CA PRO A 108 -5.59 -8.32 -11.28
C PRO A 108 -6.98 -8.12 -10.66
N GLN A 109 -6.99 -7.52 -9.48
CA GLN A 109 -8.21 -7.12 -8.79
C GLN A 109 -8.28 -5.61 -8.74
N TYR A 110 -9.43 -5.06 -9.12
CA TYR A 110 -9.71 -3.63 -9.05
C TYR A 110 -10.73 -3.39 -7.95
N PHE A 111 -10.48 -2.41 -7.12
CA PHE A 111 -11.43 -2.00 -6.11
C PHE A 111 -11.27 -0.52 -5.80
N PHE A 112 -12.19 0.02 -5.03
CA PHE A 112 -12.10 1.40 -4.58
C PHE A 112 -12.34 1.50 -3.09
N ILE A 113 -11.79 2.55 -2.50
CA ILE A 113 -12.03 2.93 -1.11
C ILE A 113 -12.71 4.29 -1.12
N LYS A 114 -13.85 4.38 -0.49
CA LYS A 114 -14.58 5.64 -0.34
C LYS A 114 -13.92 6.49 0.75
N LYS A 115 -13.67 7.73 0.40
CA LYS A 115 -13.14 8.71 1.35
C LYS A 115 -14.15 9.12 2.43
#